data_b7dee71c89e52e071351eec5e9fd6927
#
_entry.id   b7dee71c89e52e071351eec5e9fd6927
#
_cell.length_a   1.000
_cell.length_b   1.000
_cell.length_c   1.000
_cell.angle_alpha   90.00
_cell.angle_beta   90.00
_cell.angle_gamma   90.00
#
_symmetry.space_group_name_H-M   'P 1'
#
loop_
_entity.id
_entity.type
_entity.pdbx_description
1 polymer ?
#
loop_
_entity_poly.entity_id
_entity_poly.type
_entity_poly.pdbx_seq_one_letter_code
_entity_poly.pdbx_strand_id
1 'polypeptide(L)'
;MGDAVLATPVLKNLKALLPNVSISVLTFNFCKPLFENNPNIDALYGLSEKPEALELKKMTADLSANNFDLIINLHARNLSSKLTQNIKARWRINRSYFIREKFSDVMIGSDHEFDKSSIERDLDCIRSI
;
A
#
# COMPACT_ATOMS: atom_id res chain seq x y z
N MET A 1 5.43 -6.46 -11.80
CA MET A 1 4.10 -7.07 -11.92
C MET A 1 3.91 -8.26 -10.96
N GLY A 2 4.88 -9.15 -10.83
CA GLY A 2 4.80 -10.31 -9.92
C GLY A 2 4.49 -9.93 -8.47
N ASP A 3 5.12 -8.90 -7.94
CA ASP A 3 4.88 -8.44 -6.56
C ASP A 3 3.44 -7.95 -6.35
N ALA A 4 2.81 -7.38 -7.38
CA ALA A 4 1.42 -6.94 -7.31
C ALA A 4 0.46 -8.14 -7.18
N VAL A 5 0.71 -9.22 -7.89
CA VAL A 5 -0.07 -10.47 -7.77
C VAL A 5 0.07 -11.06 -6.36
N LEU A 6 1.29 -11.08 -5.83
CA LEU A 6 1.58 -11.61 -4.49
C LEU A 6 0.98 -10.75 -3.36
N ALA A 7 0.62 -9.51 -3.63
CA ALA A 7 -0.03 -8.62 -2.67
C ALA A 7 -1.56 -8.84 -2.56
N THR A 8 -2.19 -9.53 -3.50
CA THR A 8 -3.65 -9.72 -3.50
C THR A 8 -4.20 -10.43 -2.25
N PRO A 9 -3.50 -11.39 -1.62
CA PRO A 9 -3.97 -11.99 -0.37
C PRO A 9 -4.17 -11.00 0.78
N VAL A 10 -3.42 -9.89 0.78
CA VAL A 10 -3.56 -8.81 1.78
C VAL A 10 -4.98 -8.24 1.74
N LEU A 11 -5.50 -7.98 0.56
CA LEU A 11 -6.85 -7.42 0.36
C LEU A 11 -7.93 -8.34 0.91
N LYS A 12 -7.83 -9.63 0.61
CA LYS A 12 -8.76 -10.64 1.10
C LYS A 12 -8.75 -10.75 2.62
N ASN A 13 -7.55 -10.75 3.21
CA ASN A 13 -7.39 -10.84 4.66
C ASN A 13 -7.90 -9.58 5.36
N LEU A 14 -7.69 -8.40 4.80
CA LEU A 14 -8.23 -7.14 5.35
C LEU A 14 -9.76 -7.16 5.39
N LYS A 15 -10.41 -7.60 4.32
CA LYS A 15 -11.87 -7.72 4.30
C LYS A 15 -12.38 -8.75 5.29
N ALA A 16 -11.65 -9.85 5.50
CA ALA A 16 -12.01 -10.87 6.48
C ALA A 16 -11.90 -10.36 7.92
N LEU A 17 -10.85 -9.59 8.24
CA LEU A 17 -10.62 -9.01 9.56
C LEU A 17 -11.55 -7.82 9.84
N LEU A 18 -11.82 -7.01 8.84
CA LEU A 18 -12.60 -5.78 8.94
C LEU A 18 -13.68 -5.78 7.85
N PRO A 19 -14.81 -6.49 8.05
CA PRO A 19 -15.81 -6.70 6.99
C PRO A 19 -16.40 -5.42 6.39
N ASN A 20 -16.45 -4.34 7.15
CA ASN A 20 -17.00 -3.05 6.72
C ASN A 20 -15.92 -2.09 6.21
N VAL A 21 -14.67 -2.52 6.06
CA VAL A 21 -13.59 -1.66 5.58
C VAL A 21 -13.79 -1.29 4.12
N SER A 22 -13.54 -0.03 3.78
CA SER A 22 -13.44 0.44 2.40
C SER A 22 -11.97 0.43 1.99
N ILE A 23 -11.64 -0.31 0.95
CA ILE A 23 -10.27 -0.48 0.47
C ILE A 23 -10.08 0.26 -0.85
N SER A 24 -9.15 1.21 -0.84
CA SER A 24 -8.65 1.87 -2.04
C SER A 24 -7.25 1.34 -2.34
N VAL A 25 -6.98 1.04 -3.59
CA VAL A 25 -5.67 0.56 -4.05
C VAL A 25 -5.06 1.57 -4.99
N LEU A 26 -3.82 1.94 -4.73
CA LEU A 26 -2.98 2.71 -5.66
C LEU A 26 -1.90 1.77 -6.22
N THR A 27 -1.83 1.69 -7.53
CA THR A 27 -0.84 0.87 -8.24
C THR A 27 -0.37 1.59 -9.50
N PHE A 28 0.64 1.06 -10.16
CA PHE A 28 1.01 1.54 -11.48
C PHE A 28 -0.05 1.16 -12.51
N ASN A 29 -0.23 1.99 -13.53
CA ASN A 29 -1.23 1.77 -14.58
C ASN A 29 -1.10 0.39 -15.25
N PHE A 30 0.12 -0.07 -15.49
CA PHE A 30 0.34 -1.39 -16.09
C PHE A 30 -0.06 -2.57 -15.19
N CYS A 31 -0.20 -2.33 -13.88
CA CYS A 31 -0.67 -3.33 -12.93
C CYS A 31 -2.18 -3.27 -12.67
N LYS A 32 -2.86 -2.19 -13.08
CA LYS A 32 -4.31 -2.03 -12.84
C LYS A 32 -5.14 -3.25 -13.25
N PRO A 33 -4.90 -3.87 -14.43
CA PRO A 33 -5.70 -5.03 -14.84
C PRO A 33 -5.69 -6.19 -13.86
N LEU A 34 -4.65 -6.31 -13.03
CA LEU A 34 -4.56 -7.36 -12.00
C LEU A 34 -5.55 -7.14 -10.84
N PHE A 35 -5.95 -5.90 -10.64
CA PHE A 35 -6.83 -5.50 -9.53
C PHE A 35 -8.26 -5.18 -9.99
N GLU A 36 -8.47 -5.00 -11.28
CA GLU A 36 -9.80 -4.77 -11.85
C GLU A 36 -10.72 -5.96 -11.55
N ASN A 37 -11.97 -5.66 -11.25
CA ASN A 37 -12.99 -6.67 -10.90
C ASN A 37 -12.69 -7.47 -9.62
N ASN A 38 -11.75 -7.03 -8.78
CA ASN A 38 -11.52 -7.65 -7.49
C ASN A 38 -12.62 -7.21 -6.51
N PRO A 39 -13.42 -8.14 -5.95
CA PRO A 39 -14.53 -7.80 -5.06
C PRO A 39 -14.08 -7.17 -3.73
N ASN A 40 -12.80 -7.29 -3.38
CA ASN A 40 -12.25 -6.73 -2.15
C ASN A 40 -11.79 -5.27 -2.30
N ILE A 41 -11.87 -4.70 -3.51
CA ILE A 41 -11.43 -3.32 -3.79
C ILE A 41 -12.64 -2.44 -4.05
N ASP A 42 -12.74 -1.33 -3.33
CA ASP A 42 -13.80 -0.35 -3.48
C ASP A 42 -13.42 0.78 -4.44
N ALA A 43 -12.14 1.14 -4.51
CA ALA A 43 -11.62 2.13 -5.46
C ALA A 43 -10.21 1.76 -5.93
N LEU A 44 -9.94 1.97 -7.20
CA LEU A 44 -8.65 1.64 -7.83
C LEU A 44 -8.07 2.86 -8.52
N TYR A 45 -6.87 3.24 -8.13
CA TYR A 45 -6.13 4.38 -8.67
C TYR A 45 -4.89 3.88 -9.42
N GLY A 46 -4.58 4.53 -10.53
CA GLY A 46 -3.41 4.20 -11.36
C GLY A 46 -2.44 5.36 -11.46
N LEU A 47 -1.15 5.05 -11.39
CA LEU A 47 -0.06 6.00 -11.52
C LEU A 47 0.84 5.59 -12.68
N SER A 48 1.37 6.58 -13.42
CA SER A 48 2.37 6.32 -14.45
C SER A 48 3.62 5.68 -13.84
N GLU A 49 4.33 4.88 -14.60
CA GLU A 49 5.57 4.23 -14.15
C GLU A 49 6.65 5.24 -13.75
N LYS A 50 6.71 6.35 -14.47
CA LYS A 50 7.58 7.50 -14.17
C LYS A 50 6.72 8.76 -14.05
N PRO A 51 6.03 8.94 -12.91
CA PRO A 51 5.08 10.04 -12.79
C PRO A 51 5.80 11.39 -12.70
N GLU A 52 5.24 12.39 -13.38
CA GLU A 52 5.69 13.76 -13.26
C GLU A 52 5.23 14.40 -11.94
N ALA A 53 5.86 15.50 -11.55
CA ALA A 53 5.54 16.20 -10.30
C ALA A 53 4.06 16.62 -10.23
N LEU A 54 3.47 17.05 -11.34
CA LEU A 54 2.07 17.45 -11.39
C LEU A 54 1.12 16.26 -11.17
N GLU A 55 1.43 15.10 -11.77
CA GLU A 55 0.67 13.85 -11.57
C GLU A 55 0.71 13.41 -10.11
N LEU A 56 1.89 13.45 -9.48
CA LEU A 56 2.07 13.12 -8.06
C LEU A 56 1.28 14.07 -7.15
N LYS A 57 1.33 15.35 -7.44
CA LYS A 57 0.59 16.36 -6.67
C LYS A 57 -0.91 16.16 -6.78
N LYS A 58 -1.42 15.90 -7.97
CA LYS A 58 -2.84 15.63 -8.20
C LYS A 58 -3.29 14.34 -7.50
N MET A 59 -2.51 13.27 -7.64
CA MET A 59 -2.81 11.99 -6.99
C MET A 59 -2.81 12.13 -5.46
N THR A 60 -1.85 12.83 -4.90
CA THR A 60 -1.78 13.11 -3.45
C THR A 60 -3.02 13.87 -2.98
N ALA A 61 -3.46 14.88 -3.73
CA ALA A 61 -4.66 15.66 -3.39
C ALA A 61 -5.93 14.81 -3.48
N ASP A 62 -6.08 14.03 -4.56
CA ASP A 62 -7.25 13.17 -4.76
C ASP A 62 -7.38 12.10 -3.67
N LEU A 63 -6.27 11.47 -3.31
CA LEU A 63 -6.24 10.46 -2.25
C LEU A 63 -6.45 11.09 -0.86
N SER A 64 -5.86 12.24 -0.59
CA SER A 64 -6.02 12.95 0.69
C SER A 64 -7.47 13.38 0.95
N ALA A 65 -8.26 13.62 -0.09
CA ALA A 65 -9.67 13.97 0.03
C ALA A 65 -10.52 12.86 0.68
N ASN A 66 -10.06 11.61 0.65
CA ASN A 66 -10.75 10.47 1.25
C ASN A 66 -10.61 10.41 2.79
N ASN A 67 -9.67 11.13 3.38
CA ASN A 67 -9.38 11.09 4.82
C ASN A 67 -9.19 9.66 5.33
N PHE A 68 -8.23 8.95 4.79
CA PHE A 68 -7.97 7.55 5.14
C PHE A 68 -7.66 7.37 6.63
N ASP A 69 -8.19 6.31 7.22
CA ASP A 69 -7.82 5.90 8.56
C ASP A 69 -6.45 5.23 8.57
N LEU A 70 -6.14 4.47 7.53
CA LEU A 70 -4.91 3.69 7.44
C LEU A 70 -4.39 3.65 6.00
N ILE A 71 -3.09 3.86 5.85
CA ILE A 71 -2.36 3.58 4.62
C ILE A 71 -1.39 2.42 4.89
N ILE A 72 -1.40 1.42 4.02
CA ILE A 72 -0.44 0.32 4.04
C ILE A 72 0.42 0.40 2.78
N ASN A 73 1.70 0.63 2.93
CA ASN A 73 2.66 0.70 1.83
C ASN A 73 3.42 -0.62 1.72
N LEU A 74 3.05 -1.44 0.77
CA LEU A 74 3.68 -2.75 0.53
C LEU A 74 4.90 -2.66 -0.38
N HIS A 75 5.01 -1.60 -1.17
CA HIS A 75 6.08 -1.48 -2.17
C HIS A 75 7.41 -1.05 -1.57
N ALA A 76 7.39 -0.24 -0.51
CA ALA A 76 8.56 0.20 0.28
C ALA A 76 9.70 0.83 -0.54
N ARG A 77 9.38 1.54 -1.63
CA ARG A 77 10.34 2.27 -2.45
C ARG A 77 10.24 3.78 -2.23
N ASN A 78 11.22 4.53 -2.75
CA ASN A 78 11.29 5.99 -2.57
C ASN A 78 9.99 6.70 -2.98
N LEU A 79 9.46 6.36 -4.15
CA LEU A 79 8.23 6.95 -4.66
C LEU A 79 7.04 6.65 -3.76
N SER A 80 6.81 5.39 -3.42
CA SER A 80 5.68 4.99 -2.58
C SER A 80 5.79 5.51 -1.16
N SER A 81 6.99 5.55 -0.60
CA SER A 81 7.24 6.11 0.73
C SER A 81 6.96 7.61 0.78
N LYS A 82 7.38 8.34 -0.27
CA LYS A 82 7.12 9.78 -0.40
C LYS A 82 5.62 10.07 -0.55
N LEU A 83 4.92 9.28 -1.35
CA LEU A 83 3.47 9.39 -1.50
C LEU A 83 2.76 9.10 -0.18
N THR A 84 3.11 8.02 0.49
CA THR A 84 2.54 7.64 1.79
C THR A 84 2.71 8.74 2.83
N GLN A 85 3.85 9.40 2.85
CA GLN A 85 4.13 10.51 3.75
C GLN A 85 3.25 11.73 3.46
N ASN A 86 2.97 12.01 2.19
CA ASN A 86 2.25 13.22 1.76
C ASN A 86 0.73 13.06 1.72
N ILE A 87 0.23 11.84 1.60
CA ILE A 87 -1.22 11.57 1.62
C ILE A 87 -1.74 11.68 3.05
N LYS A 88 -2.85 12.40 3.21
CA LYS A 88 -3.48 12.57 4.52
C LYS A 88 -4.08 11.25 5.01
N ALA A 89 -3.61 10.78 6.14
CA ALA A 89 -4.11 9.57 6.81
C ALA A 89 -3.86 9.63 8.31
N ARG A 90 -4.67 8.88 9.07
CA ARG A 90 -4.50 8.80 10.52
C ARG A 90 -3.31 7.94 10.92
N TRP A 91 -3.14 6.80 10.26
CA TRP A 91 -2.07 5.83 10.53
C TRP A 91 -1.37 5.41 9.24
N ARG A 92 -0.09 5.10 9.34
CA ARG A 92 0.72 4.62 8.21
C ARG A 92 1.51 3.40 8.63
N ILE A 93 1.45 2.34 7.81
CA ILE A 93 2.27 1.14 7.95
C ILE A 93 3.11 1.02 6.69
N ASN A 94 4.42 1.02 6.84
CA ASN A 94 5.35 0.77 5.74
C ASN A 94 6.03 -0.58 5.95
N ARG A 95 6.07 -1.39 4.90
CA ARG A 95 6.96 -2.54 4.87
C ARG A 95 8.39 -2.05 5.01
N SER A 96 9.09 -2.49 6.06
CA SER A 96 10.43 -2.00 6.37
C SER A 96 11.47 -2.45 5.35
N TYR A 97 12.26 -1.51 4.87
CA TYR A 97 13.44 -1.76 4.06
C TYR A 97 14.53 -0.77 4.51
N PHE A 98 15.47 -1.21 5.33
CA PHE A 98 16.61 -0.42 5.83
C PHE A 98 16.26 0.97 6.40
N ILE A 99 16.49 2.05 5.68
CA ILE A 99 16.54 3.42 6.21
C ILE A 99 15.17 4.15 6.21
N ARG A 100 14.07 3.50 5.85
CA ARG A 100 12.77 4.17 5.60
C ARG A 100 11.78 4.09 6.75
N GLU A 101 12.24 3.60 7.86
CA GLU A 101 11.46 3.36 9.07
C GLU A 101 10.86 4.63 9.67
N LYS A 102 11.53 5.77 9.51
CA LYS A 102 11.14 7.05 10.12
C LYS A 102 9.80 7.63 9.65
N PHE A 103 9.20 7.07 8.62
CA PHE A 103 7.93 7.54 8.05
C PHE A 103 6.76 6.61 8.31
N SER A 104 6.94 5.62 9.16
CA SER A 104 5.90 4.66 9.51
C SER A 104 5.47 4.84 10.96
N ASP A 105 4.18 4.81 11.20
CA ASP A 105 3.63 4.82 12.57
C ASP A 105 3.80 3.45 13.23
N VAL A 106 3.82 2.39 12.43
CA VAL A 106 4.08 1.03 12.88
C VAL A 106 5.25 0.46 12.09
N MET A 107 6.26 0.00 12.79
CA MET A 107 7.45 -0.61 12.21
C MET A 107 7.28 -2.13 12.12
N ILE A 108 7.41 -2.66 10.92
CA ILE A 108 7.46 -4.10 10.70
C ILE A 108 8.93 -4.49 10.68
N GLY A 109 9.37 -5.21 11.70
CA GLY A 109 10.77 -5.60 11.85
C GLY A 109 11.29 -6.44 10.68
N SER A 110 12.56 -6.20 10.32
CA SER A 110 13.24 -6.88 9.23
C SER A 110 14.02 -8.13 9.66
N ASP A 111 14.01 -8.46 10.93
CA ASP A 111 14.98 -9.37 11.54
C ASP A 111 14.98 -10.81 10.98
N HIS A 112 13.97 -11.19 10.21
CA HIS A 112 13.87 -12.53 9.60
C HIS A 112 13.33 -12.49 8.16
N GLU A 113 13.53 -11.36 7.46
CA GLU A 113 12.97 -11.17 6.12
C GLU A 113 13.48 -12.17 5.08
N PHE A 114 14.68 -12.71 5.25
CA PHE A 114 15.27 -13.62 4.28
C PHE A 114 14.58 -14.99 4.25
N ASP A 115 13.93 -15.38 5.35
CA ASP A 115 13.25 -16.67 5.48
C ASP A 115 11.76 -16.62 5.14
N LYS A 116 11.21 -15.43 4.88
CA LYS A 116 9.79 -15.26 4.59
C LYS A 116 9.53 -15.01 3.11
N SER A 117 8.46 -15.60 2.59
CA SER A 117 7.96 -15.26 1.25
C SER A 117 7.47 -13.82 1.17
N SER A 118 7.37 -13.25 -0.04
CA SER A 118 6.80 -11.90 -0.23
C SER A 118 5.38 -11.80 0.31
N ILE A 119 4.58 -12.86 0.17
CA ILE A 119 3.21 -12.92 0.72
C ILE A 119 3.23 -12.79 2.23
N GLU A 120 4.10 -13.52 2.93
CA GLU A 120 4.22 -13.45 4.39
C GLU A 120 4.64 -12.06 4.87
N ARG A 121 5.56 -11.42 4.18
CA ARG A 121 6.01 -10.05 4.49
C ARG A 121 4.88 -9.04 4.36
N ASP A 122 4.07 -9.17 3.31
CA ASP A 122 2.92 -8.29 3.08
C ASP A 122 1.83 -8.54 4.14
N LEU A 123 1.61 -9.80 4.52
CA LEU A 123 0.66 -10.15 5.59
C LEU A 123 1.10 -9.66 6.97
N ASP A 124 2.39 -9.53 7.23
CA ASP A 124 2.90 -8.98 8.47
C ASP A 124 2.41 -7.54 8.69
N CYS A 125 2.23 -6.77 7.62
CA CYS A 125 1.66 -5.42 7.70
C CYS A 125 0.23 -5.43 8.26
N ILE A 126 -0.55 -6.47 7.98
CA ILE A 126 -1.91 -6.63 8.52
C ILE A 126 -1.87 -7.15 9.95
N ARG A 127 -0.98 -8.08 10.25
CA ARG A 127 -0.83 -8.67 11.58
C ARG A 127 -0.46 -7.66 12.66
N SER A 128 0.05 -6.50 12.25
CA SER A 128 0.38 -5.40 13.16
C SER A 128 -0.83 -4.53 13.57
N ILE A 129 -1.96 -4.76 12.95
CA ILE A 129 -3.21 -4.04 13.26
C ILE A 129 -3.91 -4.69 14.49
#